data_9f527f129042c31fc4e4dcfadb9d10c0
#
_entry.id   9f527f129042c31fc4e4dcfadb9d10c0
#
_cell.length_a   1.000
_cell.length_b   1.000
_cell.length_c   1.000
_cell.angle_alpha   90.00
_cell.angle_beta   90.00
_cell.angle_gamma   90.00
#
_symmetry.space_group_name_H-M   'P 1'
#
loop_
_entity.id
_entity.type
_entity.pdbx_description
1 polymer ?
#
loop_
_entity_poly.entity_id
_entity_poly.type
_entity_poly.pdbx_seq_one_letter_code
_entity_poly.pdbx_strand_id
1 'polypeptide(L)'
;SKPLHILLAFPNTYYAKLESRGEMENMPAIMNEVKSMMGLGDGVDEGATMEEELPEFGARDILGLSWKNLLDAYTCTECGRCTSVCPANLTGKKLSPRKILMDIRDRTDEVFKNIRSWDGSFIAEEKKG
;
A
#
# COMPACT_ATOMS: atom_id res chain seq x y z
N SER A 1 -6.86 -17.01 -12.45
CA SER A 1 -7.40 -18.38 -12.27
C SER A 1 -8.23 -18.44 -11.02
N LYS A 2 -9.49 -18.83 -11.14
CA LYS A 2 -10.48 -18.82 -10.05
C LYS A 2 -10.16 -19.69 -8.81
N PRO A 3 -9.37 -20.80 -8.86
CA PRO A 3 -9.07 -21.61 -7.67
C PRO A 3 -7.86 -21.11 -6.84
N LEU A 4 -7.10 -20.15 -7.33
CA LEU A 4 -5.87 -19.71 -6.65
C LEU A 4 -6.14 -19.14 -5.25
N HIS A 5 -7.26 -18.44 -5.07
CA HIS A 5 -7.66 -17.89 -3.77
C HIS A 5 -7.84 -18.96 -2.69
N ILE A 6 -8.27 -20.19 -3.06
CA ILE A 6 -8.44 -21.29 -2.12
C ILE A 6 -7.09 -21.72 -1.57
N LEU A 7 -6.10 -21.91 -2.43
CA LEU A 7 -4.75 -22.31 -2.03
C LEU A 7 -4.06 -21.21 -1.21
N LEU A 8 -4.23 -19.94 -1.63
CA LEU A 8 -3.60 -18.80 -0.97
C LEU A 8 -4.30 -18.41 0.35
N ALA A 9 -5.53 -18.85 0.59
CA ALA A 9 -6.26 -18.57 1.84
C ALA A 9 -5.52 -19.13 3.07
N PHE A 10 -4.93 -20.32 2.97
CA PHE A 10 -4.19 -20.93 4.07
C PHE A 10 -2.97 -20.11 4.49
N PRO A 11 -1.99 -19.82 3.62
CA PRO A 11 -0.87 -18.97 4.00
C PRO A 11 -1.32 -17.56 4.37
N ASN A 12 -2.33 -17.00 3.72
CA ASN A 12 -2.84 -15.68 4.05
C ASN A 12 -3.42 -15.60 5.46
N THR A 13 -4.11 -16.63 5.92
CA THR A 13 -4.62 -16.73 7.29
C THR A 13 -3.48 -16.95 8.28
N TYR A 14 -2.50 -17.79 7.95
CA TYR A 14 -1.35 -18.05 8.79
C TYR A 14 -0.53 -16.77 9.07
N TYR A 15 -0.30 -15.96 8.06
CA TYR A 15 0.42 -14.69 8.16
C TYR A 15 -0.49 -13.49 8.48
N ALA A 16 -1.70 -13.72 8.97
CA ALA A 16 -2.57 -12.63 9.37
C ALA A 16 -1.96 -11.85 10.56
N LYS A 17 -2.02 -10.52 10.49
CA LYS A 17 -1.64 -9.68 11.63
C LYS A 17 -2.64 -9.90 12.76
N LEU A 18 -2.15 -10.34 13.92
CA LEU A 18 -2.95 -10.57 15.12
C LEU A 18 -2.97 -9.37 16.06
N GLU A 19 -2.22 -8.32 15.74
CA GLU A 19 -2.17 -7.06 16.47
C GLU A 19 -3.48 -6.28 16.33
N SER A 20 -3.70 -5.34 17.25
CA SER A 20 -4.87 -4.47 17.21
C SER A 20 -4.92 -3.70 15.90
N ARG A 21 -6.05 -3.73 15.20
CA ARG A 21 -6.22 -3.05 13.91
C ARG A 21 -6.18 -1.52 14.00
N GLY A 22 -6.35 -0.97 15.20
CA GLY A 22 -6.24 0.46 15.45
C GLY A 22 -4.83 0.92 15.79
N GLU A 23 -3.90 0.00 15.94
CA GLU A 23 -2.51 0.30 16.24
C GLU A 23 -1.76 0.63 14.94
N MET A 24 -1.29 1.85 14.85
CA MET A 24 -0.52 2.35 13.71
C MET A 24 0.93 2.51 14.14
N GLU A 25 1.85 2.05 13.29
CA GLU A 25 3.27 2.29 13.51
C GLU A 25 3.56 3.79 13.49
N ASN A 26 4.38 4.23 14.44
CA ASN A 26 4.78 5.62 14.52
C ASN A 26 5.75 5.94 13.37
N MET A 27 5.55 7.08 12.71
CA MET A 27 6.44 7.60 11.69
C MET A 27 7.41 8.60 12.33
N PRO A 28 8.67 8.23 12.63
CA PRO A 28 9.60 9.09 13.37
C PRO A 28 9.83 10.44 12.69
N ALA A 29 9.90 10.46 11.36
CA ALA A 29 10.11 11.69 10.58
C ALA A 29 8.97 12.68 10.80
N ILE A 30 7.71 12.26 10.66
CA ILE A 30 6.53 13.10 10.89
C ILE A 30 6.45 13.53 12.36
N MET A 31 6.74 12.61 13.30
CA MET A 31 6.72 12.92 14.71
C MET A 31 7.73 13.99 15.09
N ASN A 32 8.94 13.93 14.52
CA ASN A 32 9.98 14.93 14.77
C ASN A 32 9.60 16.29 14.20
N GLU A 33 9.03 16.32 13.01
CA GLU A 33 8.54 17.55 12.38
C GLU A 33 7.40 18.19 13.20
N VAL A 34 6.43 17.40 13.62
CA VAL A 34 5.33 17.88 14.47
C VAL A 34 5.86 18.37 15.83
N LYS A 35 6.81 17.67 16.47
CA LYS A 35 7.44 18.13 17.71
C LYS A 35 8.17 19.45 17.53
N SER A 36 8.88 19.62 16.40
CA SER A 36 9.54 20.89 16.06
C SER A 36 8.52 22.02 15.91
N MET A 37 7.42 21.79 15.19
CA MET A 37 6.35 22.77 15.02
C MET A 37 5.65 23.14 16.33
N MET A 38 5.55 22.19 17.28
CA MET A 38 4.95 22.40 18.59
C MET A 38 5.92 23.02 19.63
N GLY A 39 7.18 23.27 19.24
CA GLY A 39 8.20 23.79 20.15
C GLY A 39 8.64 22.81 21.25
N LEU A 40 8.35 21.52 21.07
CA LEU A 40 8.69 20.43 22.00
C LEU A 40 9.99 19.71 21.58
N GLY A 41 10.71 20.21 20.60
CA GLY A 41 11.99 19.67 20.16
C GLY A 41 13.11 20.09 21.10
N ASP A 42 13.72 19.16 21.81
CA ASP A 42 15.02 19.36 22.45
C ASP A 42 16.06 19.58 21.34
N GLY A 43 16.51 20.84 21.19
CA GLY A 43 17.69 21.22 20.42
C GLY A 43 17.68 20.77 18.96
N VAL A 44 17.28 21.66 18.08
CA VAL A 44 17.51 21.52 16.63
C VAL A 44 19.03 21.44 16.43
N ASP A 45 19.52 20.30 16.03
CA ASP A 45 20.86 20.20 15.43
C ASP A 45 20.81 20.98 14.11
N GLU A 46 21.27 22.24 14.13
CA GLU A 46 21.37 23.14 12.95
C GLU A 46 22.35 22.64 11.88
N GLY A 47 22.69 21.36 11.90
CA GLY A 47 23.67 20.73 11.01
C GLY A 47 23.11 19.73 10.00
N ALA A 48 21.82 19.42 9.99
CA ALA A 48 21.23 18.58 8.95
C ALA A 48 21.01 19.44 7.70
N THR A 49 21.94 19.37 6.77
CA THR A 49 21.83 19.89 5.41
C THR A 49 20.55 19.37 4.77
N MET A 50 19.75 20.30 4.20
CA MET A 50 18.46 20.07 3.52
C MET A 50 18.56 19.23 2.24
N GLU A 51 19.39 18.20 2.20
CA GLU A 51 19.52 17.27 1.06
C GLU A 51 19.14 15.83 1.41
N GLU A 52 18.56 15.56 2.59
CA GLU A 52 17.90 14.28 2.79
C GLU A 52 16.59 14.32 2.00
N GLU A 53 16.57 13.56 0.90
CA GLU A 53 15.36 13.26 0.14
C GLU A 53 14.26 12.85 1.13
N LEU A 54 13.17 13.62 1.17
CA LEU A 54 12.02 13.35 2.02
C LEU A 54 11.61 11.88 1.79
N PRO A 55 11.51 11.07 2.84
CA PRO A 55 11.10 9.68 2.68
C PRO A 55 9.78 9.61 1.93
N GLU A 56 9.72 8.81 0.87
CA GLU A 56 8.47 8.61 0.12
C GLU A 56 7.40 8.04 1.07
N PHE A 57 6.34 8.81 1.30
CA PHE A 57 5.22 8.42 2.14
C PHE A 57 4.20 7.64 1.32
N GLY A 58 3.91 6.42 1.78
CA GLY A 58 2.91 5.55 1.17
C GLY A 58 3.45 4.73 -0.01
N ALA A 59 2.56 3.98 -0.63
CA ALA A 59 2.88 3.13 -1.78
C ALA A 59 2.51 3.86 -3.07
N ARG A 60 3.51 4.24 -3.86
CA ARG A 60 3.31 4.86 -5.17
C ARG A 60 2.93 3.84 -6.24
N ASP A 61 3.51 2.63 -6.16
CA ASP A 61 3.21 1.50 -7.04
C ASP A 61 3.31 0.20 -6.23
N ILE A 62 3.07 -0.94 -6.85
CA ILE A 62 3.09 -2.27 -6.22
C ILE A 62 4.42 -2.59 -5.53
N LEU A 63 5.52 -2.02 -5.99
CA LEU A 63 6.85 -2.20 -5.38
C LEU A 63 6.94 -1.58 -3.98
N GLY A 64 6.13 -0.56 -3.69
CA GLY A 64 6.00 0.03 -2.35
C GLY A 64 5.03 -0.71 -1.43
N LEU A 65 4.31 -1.71 -1.94
CA LEU A 65 3.40 -2.52 -1.14
C LEU A 65 4.13 -3.68 -0.47
N SER A 66 3.68 -4.05 0.74
CA SER A 66 4.19 -5.24 1.40
C SER A 66 3.76 -6.51 0.64
N TRP A 67 4.56 -7.57 0.72
CA TRP A 67 4.19 -8.88 0.16
C TRP A 67 2.84 -9.38 0.69
N LYS A 68 2.49 -9.01 1.92
CA LYS A 68 1.20 -9.37 2.54
C LYS A 68 0.03 -8.68 1.85
N ASN A 69 0.18 -7.39 1.47
CA ASN A 69 -0.84 -6.67 0.70
C ASN A 69 -1.07 -7.30 -0.67
N LEU A 70 0.00 -7.75 -1.33
CA LEU A 70 -0.10 -8.47 -2.60
C LEU A 70 -0.80 -9.83 -2.40
N LEU A 71 -0.45 -10.57 -1.35
CA LEU A 71 -1.11 -11.84 -1.02
C LEU A 71 -2.60 -11.64 -0.76
N ASP A 72 -2.99 -10.58 -0.03
CA ASP A 72 -4.39 -10.22 0.21
C ASP A 72 -5.14 -9.96 -1.10
N ALA A 73 -4.53 -9.27 -2.05
CA ALA A 73 -5.13 -8.99 -3.35
C ALA A 73 -5.39 -10.29 -4.16
N TYR A 74 -4.43 -11.23 -4.15
CA TYR A 74 -4.59 -12.53 -4.82
C TYR A 74 -5.54 -13.49 -4.11
N THR A 75 -5.72 -13.33 -2.80
CA THR A 75 -6.65 -14.12 -1.99
C THR A 75 -8.09 -13.60 -2.08
N CYS A 76 -8.28 -12.38 -2.60
CA CYS A 76 -9.58 -11.76 -2.71
C CYS A 76 -10.52 -12.55 -3.63
N THR A 77 -11.71 -12.92 -3.13
CA THR A 77 -12.76 -13.65 -3.86
C THR A 77 -13.70 -12.72 -4.66
N GLU A 78 -13.45 -11.41 -4.63
CA GLU A 78 -14.27 -10.39 -5.30
C GLU A 78 -15.76 -10.38 -4.87
N CYS A 79 -16.04 -10.84 -3.67
CA CYS A 79 -17.42 -10.99 -3.18
C CYS A 79 -18.16 -9.64 -2.96
N GLY A 80 -17.46 -8.50 -2.94
CA GLY A 80 -18.04 -7.17 -2.84
C GLY A 80 -18.46 -6.72 -1.44
N ARG A 81 -18.36 -7.56 -0.41
CA ARG A 81 -18.74 -7.21 0.97
C ARG A 81 -18.04 -5.96 1.49
N CYS A 82 -16.75 -5.80 1.21
CA CYS A 82 -16.00 -4.61 1.64
C CYS A 82 -16.53 -3.32 1.01
N THR A 83 -17.01 -3.37 -0.22
CA THR A 83 -17.61 -2.21 -0.91
C THR A 83 -19.02 -1.90 -0.36
N SER A 84 -19.84 -2.93 -0.10
CA SER A 84 -21.21 -2.73 0.38
C SER A 84 -21.30 -2.14 1.79
N VAL A 85 -20.26 -2.32 2.62
CA VAL A 85 -20.20 -1.75 3.99
C VAL A 85 -19.24 -0.57 4.10
N CYS A 86 -18.63 -0.14 3.00
CA CYS A 86 -17.67 0.97 3.00
C CYS A 86 -18.41 2.30 3.25
N PRO A 87 -18.08 3.04 4.32
CA PRO A 87 -18.73 4.31 4.62
C PRO A 87 -18.62 5.33 3.48
N ALA A 88 -17.47 5.38 2.83
CA ALA A 88 -17.24 6.27 1.70
C ALA A 88 -18.11 5.90 0.49
N ASN A 89 -18.28 4.60 0.21
CA ASN A 89 -19.17 4.16 -0.87
C ASN A 89 -20.63 4.46 -0.55
N LEU A 90 -21.05 4.21 0.70
CA LEU A 90 -22.42 4.47 1.18
C LEU A 90 -22.80 5.96 1.11
N THR A 91 -21.83 6.86 1.24
CA THR A 91 -22.04 8.32 1.11
C THR A 91 -22.00 8.82 -0.34
N GLY A 92 -21.96 7.91 -1.32
CA GLY A 92 -21.99 8.24 -2.75
C GLY A 92 -20.63 8.57 -3.36
N LYS A 93 -19.53 8.40 -2.63
CA LYS A 93 -18.17 8.56 -3.18
C LYS A 93 -17.83 7.38 -4.08
N LYS A 94 -17.11 7.65 -5.17
CA LYS A 94 -16.66 6.62 -6.12
C LYS A 94 -15.47 5.81 -5.57
N LEU A 95 -15.56 5.34 -4.33
CA LEU A 95 -14.56 4.49 -3.70
C LEU A 95 -15.10 3.05 -3.60
N SER A 96 -14.37 2.11 -4.18
CA SER A 96 -14.65 0.69 -4.08
C SER A 96 -13.43 -0.07 -3.57
N PRO A 97 -13.41 -0.49 -2.30
CA PRO A 97 -12.30 -1.27 -1.75
C PRO A 97 -12.03 -2.56 -2.55
N ARG A 98 -13.07 -3.21 -3.04
CA ARG A 98 -12.94 -4.36 -3.95
C ARG A 98 -12.14 -4.01 -5.20
N LYS A 99 -12.47 -2.87 -5.83
CA LYS A 99 -11.79 -2.44 -7.05
C LYS A 99 -10.31 -2.16 -6.80
N ILE A 100 -9.96 -1.55 -5.68
CA ILE A 100 -8.56 -1.28 -5.31
C ILE A 100 -7.76 -2.60 -5.26
N LEU A 101 -8.29 -3.65 -4.61
CA LEU A 101 -7.61 -4.95 -4.56
C LEU A 101 -7.47 -5.60 -5.93
N MET A 102 -8.47 -5.44 -6.80
CA MET A 102 -8.41 -5.95 -8.17
C MET A 102 -7.37 -5.18 -8.99
N ASP A 103 -7.34 -3.86 -8.89
CA ASP A 103 -6.37 -3.01 -9.59
C ASP A 103 -4.92 -3.33 -9.14
N ILE A 104 -4.69 -3.59 -7.84
CA ILE A 104 -3.39 -4.06 -7.32
C ILE A 104 -3.00 -5.38 -7.98
N ARG A 105 -3.90 -6.35 -8.06
CA ARG A 105 -3.64 -7.65 -8.68
C ARG A 105 -3.30 -7.50 -10.16
N ASP A 106 -4.12 -6.73 -10.89
CA ASP A 106 -3.94 -6.53 -12.32
C ASP A 106 -2.62 -5.80 -12.61
N ARG A 107 -2.28 -4.80 -11.80
CA ARG A 107 -0.98 -4.11 -11.88
C ARG A 107 0.18 -5.03 -11.57
N THR A 108 0.03 -5.90 -10.57
CA THR A 108 1.05 -6.90 -10.23
C THR A 108 1.30 -7.85 -11.40
N ASP A 109 0.24 -8.35 -12.03
CA ASP A 109 0.36 -9.22 -13.20
C ASP A 109 1.03 -8.52 -14.40
N GLU A 110 0.77 -7.23 -14.59
CA GLU A 110 1.41 -6.40 -15.62
C GLU A 110 2.91 -6.27 -15.35
N VAL A 111 3.30 -5.88 -14.13
CA VAL A 111 4.71 -5.71 -13.76
C VAL A 111 5.46 -7.04 -13.85
N PHE A 112 4.88 -8.14 -13.40
CA PHE A 112 5.50 -9.46 -13.52
C PHE A 112 5.70 -9.90 -14.99
N LYS A 113 4.79 -9.56 -15.88
CA LYS A 113 4.96 -9.81 -17.33
C LYS A 113 6.14 -9.01 -17.88
N ASN A 114 6.26 -7.74 -17.48
CA ASN A 114 7.36 -6.87 -17.92
C ASN A 114 8.71 -7.38 -17.39
N ILE A 115 8.77 -7.78 -16.10
CA ILE A 115 9.95 -8.41 -15.51
C ILE A 115 10.34 -9.69 -16.26
N ARG A 116 9.36 -10.51 -16.61
CA ARG A 116 9.60 -11.80 -17.28
C ARG A 116 10.03 -11.64 -18.73
N SER A 117 9.57 -10.59 -19.42
CA SER A 117 9.98 -10.28 -20.78
C SER A 117 11.36 -9.63 -20.87
N TRP A 118 11.98 -9.27 -19.73
CA TRP A 118 13.29 -8.66 -19.60
C TRP A 118 13.51 -7.44 -20.53
N ASP A 119 12.59 -6.52 -20.49
CA ASP A 119 12.69 -5.30 -21.31
C ASP A 119 13.26 -4.10 -20.55
N GLY A 120 13.88 -4.33 -19.39
CA GLY A 120 14.64 -3.31 -18.65
C GLY A 120 13.85 -2.12 -18.11
N SER A 121 12.63 -1.92 -18.54
CA SER A 121 11.77 -0.83 -18.09
C SER A 121 10.81 -1.31 -17.02
N PHE A 122 11.26 -1.28 -15.76
CA PHE A 122 10.43 -1.56 -14.58
C PHE A 122 9.39 -0.48 -14.31
N ILE A 123 9.61 0.68 -14.85
CA ILE A 123 8.77 1.85 -14.62
C ILE A 123 7.88 1.97 -15.83
N ALA A 124 6.60 1.72 -15.68
CA ALA A 124 5.63 2.13 -16.68
C ALA A 124 5.83 3.63 -16.88
N GLU A 125 6.09 4.03 -18.12
CA GLU A 125 6.06 5.43 -18.49
C GLU A 125 4.77 6.03 -17.93
N GLU A 126 4.95 7.04 -17.09
CA GLU A 126 3.88 7.88 -16.61
C GLU A 126 3.05 8.27 -17.83
N LYS A 127 1.85 7.74 -17.97
CA LYS A 127 0.90 8.20 -18.97
C LYS A 127 0.69 9.68 -18.68
N LYS A 128 1.45 10.52 -19.38
CA LYS A 128 1.16 11.93 -19.49
C LYS A 128 -0.23 12.05 -20.10
N GLY A 129 -1.18 12.38 -19.29
CA GLY A 129 -2.52 12.77 -19.65
C GLY A 129 -2.87 14.07 -18.97
#